data_59142d7044a4919e794e35494bb2edef
#
_entry.id   59142d7044a4919e794e35494bb2edef
#
_cell.length_a   1.000
_cell.length_b   1.000
_cell.length_c   1.000
_cell.angle_alpha   90.00
_cell.angle_beta   90.00
_cell.angle_gamma   90.00
#
_symmetry.space_group_name_H-M   'P 1'
#
loop_
_entity.id
_entity.type
_entity.pdbx_description
1 polymer ?
#
loop_
_entity_poly.entity_id
_entity_poly.type
_entity_poly.pdbx_seq_one_letter_code
_entity_poly.pdbx_strand_id
1 'polypeptide(L)'
;MNKEENYKPEAARQFANRHNRFENEVCSVEYIVTSKAIVDRLLDGNLRNRRLNAGHMKKLSIDIKNGRYVFNGQPIIRDESGYLRDGQHRLIAIKEAGYPAIPLLLVTLKGDQSHIEQAYDRMDINKSRTYSQRLEHKGIDHAKTIAALRKKITYIKTAFNTFPVVPDSVYDEIGQMYAYEIEAVAPLVNNGFTADMGAAVCLVAKATGCLNDCIEIVKSAKAGEMLKISTPEHTMMKIINKTIRLRASEVKKAGRNSYNFATVANALIAGLQGKHYVTPDHDSNKACRWILDKALENEVAILPKSMKDV
;
A
#
# COMPACT_ATOMS: atom_id res chain seq x y z
N MET A 1 -10.82 0.23 -20.12
CA MET A 1 -11.67 -0.83 -19.54
C MET A 1 -12.44 -0.21 -18.38
N ASN A 2 -13.76 -0.16 -18.48
CA ASN A 2 -14.63 0.54 -17.53
C ASN A 2 -14.55 -0.09 -16.14
N LYS A 3 -14.24 0.73 -15.13
CA LYS A 3 -14.13 0.35 -13.71
C LYS A 3 -15.46 -0.06 -13.06
N GLU A 4 -16.58 0.06 -13.77
CA GLU A 4 -17.92 -0.24 -13.23
C GLU A 4 -18.38 -1.70 -13.40
N GLU A 5 -17.64 -2.54 -14.13
CA GLU A 5 -18.09 -3.93 -14.39
C GLU A 5 -17.73 -4.94 -13.30
N ASN A 6 -16.89 -4.58 -12.30
CA ASN A 6 -16.39 -5.57 -11.36
C ASN A 6 -17.30 -5.87 -10.16
N TYR A 7 -18.38 -5.09 -9.94
CA TYR A 7 -19.30 -5.37 -8.85
C TYR A 7 -20.72 -4.85 -9.15
N LYS A 8 -21.58 -5.71 -9.72
CA LYS A 8 -23.01 -5.40 -9.83
C LYS A 8 -23.76 -6.09 -8.68
N PRO A 9 -24.34 -5.29 -7.74
CA PRO A 9 -25.16 -5.84 -6.65
C PRO A 9 -26.31 -6.75 -7.14
N GLU A 10 -26.78 -6.54 -8.36
CA GLU A 10 -27.82 -7.32 -9.02
C GLU A 10 -27.36 -8.73 -9.41
N ALA A 11 -26.12 -8.89 -9.90
CA ALA A 11 -25.55 -10.20 -10.16
C ALA A 11 -25.40 -11.01 -8.87
N ALA A 12 -24.99 -10.37 -7.76
CA ALA A 12 -24.92 -11.01 -6.46
C ALA A 12 -26.29 -11.46 -5.95
N ARG A 13 -27.36 -10.70 -6.21
CA ARG A 13 -28.74 -11.08 -5.85
C ARG A 13 -29.29 -12.24 -6.69
N GLN A 14 -28.94 -12.34 -7.98
CA GLN A 14 -29.36 -13.44 -8.84
C GLN A 14 -28.73 -14.78 -8.44
N PHE A 15 -27.50 -14.78 -7.92
CA PHE A 15 -26.86 -15.98 -7.39
C PHE A 15 -27.45 -16.46 -6.06
N ALA A 16 -27.97 -15.57 -5.23
CA ALA A 16 -28.55 -15.92 -3.94
C ALA A 16 -29.87 -16.75 -4.02
N ASN A 17 -30.53 -16.73 -5.17
CA ASN A 17 -31.84 -17.39 -5.37
C ASN A 17 -31.76 -18.78 -6.03
N ARG A 18 -30.59 -19.29 -6.36
CA ARG A 18 -30.42 -20.64 -6.90
C ARG A 18 -29.76 -21.54 -5.87
N HIS A 19 -30.11 -22.81 -5.78
CA HIS A 19 -29.60 -23.83 -4.85
C HIS A 19 -28.05 -23.85 -4.73
N ASN A 20 -27.50 -22.90 -3.99
CA ASN A 20 -26.07 -22.66 -3.86
C ASN A 20 -25.51 -23.33 -2.61
N ARG A 21 -26.09 -24.48 -2.22
CA ARG A 21 -25.64 -25.25 -1.06
C ARG A 21 -25.19 -26.62 -1.52
N PHE A 22 -23.95 -26.95 -1.21
CA PHE A 22 -23.40 -28.30 -1.24
C PHE A 22 -23.32 -28.80 0.20
N GLU A 23 -23.68 -30.05 0.44
CA GLU A 23 -23.66 -30.66 1.77
C GLU A 23 -23.24 -32.11 1.70
N ASN A 24 -22.34 -32.53 2.59
CA ASN A 24 -21.96 -33.93 2.82
C ASN A 24 -21.75 -34.15 4.32
N GLU A 25 -21.18 -35.31 4.70
CA GLU A 25 -20.93 -35.68 6.08
C GLU A 25 -19.86 -34.81 6.78
N VAL A 26 -18.94 -34.20 6.00
CA VAL A 26 -17.79 -33.44 6.51
C VAL A 26 -18.06 -31.95 6.58
N CYS A 27 -18.79 -31.41 5.60
CA CYS A 27 -19.05 -29.96 5.57
C CYS A 27 -20.32 -29.62 4.75
N SER A 28 -20.83 -28.42 4.96
CA SER A 28 -21.71 -27.75 4.01
C SER A 28 -21.04 -26.47 3.49
N VAL A 29 -21.32 -26.16 2.21
CA VAL A 29 -20.78 -24.97 1.53
C VAL A 29 -21.94 -24.18 0.96
N GLU A 30 -22.02 -22.91 1.30
CA GLU A 30 -23.08 -21.99 0.88
C GLU A 30 -22.47 -20.75 0.25
N TYR A 31 -23.03 -20.30 -0.87
CA TYR A 31 -22.76 -18.97 -1.40
C TYR A 31 -23.75 -17.99 -0.79
N ILE A 32 -23.26 -16.99 -0.08
CA ILE A 32 -24.08 -15.99 0.61
C ILE A 32 -23.75 -14.57 0.13
N VAL A 33 -24.71 -13.68 0.21
CA VAL A 33 -24.50 -12.24 0.07
C VAL A 33 -24.70 -11.60 1.43
N THR A 34 -23.74 -10.81 1.87
CA THR A 34 -23.76 -10.20 3.21
C THR A 34 -24.92 -9.24 3.38
N SER A 35 -25.46 -9.26 4.58
CA SER A 35 -26.37 -8.27 5.14
C SER A 35 -26.02 -8.05 6.61
N LYS A 36 -26.55 -6.99 7.22
CA LYS A 36 -26.35 -6.73 8.66
C LYS A 36 -26.69 -7.97 9.50
N ALA A 37 -27.84 -8.60 9.25
CA ALA A 37 -28.28 -9.77 10.01
C ALA A 37 -27.36 -10.97 9.86
N ILE A 38 -26.83 -11.22 8.64
CA ILE A 38 -25.91 -12.33 8.38
C ILE A 38 -24.57 -12.09 9.05
N VAL A 39 -24.01 -10.88 8.91
CA VAL A 39 -22.69 -10.52 9.47
C VAL A 39 -22.72 -10.56 11.00
N ASP A 40 -23.72 -9.94 11.62
CA ASP A 40 -23.84 -9.92 13.07
C ASP A 40 -24.01 -11.35 13.63
N ARG A 41 -24.89 -12.19 13.03
CA ARG A 41 -25.05 -13.60 13.42
C ARG A 41 -23.76 -14.41 13.31
N LEU A 42 -22.95 -14.19 12.27
CA LEU A 42 -21.66 -14.89 12.14
C LEU A 42 -20.64 -14.38 13.17
N LEU A 43 -20.68 -13.10 13.52
CA LEU A 43 -19.81 -12.51 14.53
C LEU A 43 -20.22 -12.91 15.95
N ASP A 44 -21.47 -13.22 16.24
CA ASP A 44 -21.91 -13.75 17.54
C ASP A 44 -21.18 -15.07 17.89
N GLY A 45 -20.79 -15.87 16.87
CA GLY A 45 -19.94 -17.05 17.02
C GLY A 45 -18.45 -16.79 17.19
N ASN A 46 -18.01 -15.54 17.20
CA ASN A 46 -16.57 -15.18 17.26
C ASN A 46 -15.99 -15.19 18.69
N LEU A 47 -16.09 -16.29 19.40
CA LEU A 47 -15.74 -16.37 20.83
C LEU A 47 -14.31 -16.84 21.10
N ARG A 48 -13.67 -17.57 20.18
CA ARG A 48 -12.38 -18.27 20.40
C ARG A 48 -11.31 -17.98 19.36
N ASN A 49 -11.48 -16.93 18.55
CA ASN A 49 -10.52 -16.58 17.53
C ASN A 49 -9.32 -15.82 18.11
N ARG A 50 -8.20 -15.83 17.36
CA ARG A 50 -7.00 -15.06 17.67
C ARG A 50 -7.28 -13.57 17.80
N ARG A 51 -6.36 -12.85 18.45
CA ARG A 51 -6.41 -11.39 18.58
C ARG A 51 -6.49 -10.72 17.21
N LEU A 52 -7.34 -9.71 17.09
CA LEU A 52 -7.50 -8.94 15.87
C LEU A 52 -6.23 -8.19 15.48
N ASN A 53 -5.90 -8.23 14.21
CA ASN A 53 -4.88 -7.37 13.62
C ASN A 53 -5.55 -6.09 13.09
N ALA A 54 -5.49 -5.01 13.88
CA ALA A 54 -6.12 -3.74 13.55
C ALA A 54 -5.66 -3.15 12.21
N GLY A 55 -4.37 -3.31 11.87
CA GLY A 55 -3.82 -2.83 10.60
C GLY A 55 -4.38 -3.58 9.39
N HIS A 56 -4.52 -4.91 9.50
CA HIS A 56 -5.12 -5.73 8.44
C HIS A 56 -6.61 -5.42 8.26
N MET A 57 -7.34 -5.31 9.37
CA MET A 57 -8.76 -4.97 9.40
C MET A 57 -9.01 -3.60 8.75
N LYS A 58 -8.22 -2.57 9.13
CA LYS A 58 -8.32 -1.23 8.53
C LYS A 58 -8.14 -1.26 7.02
N LYS A 59 -7.18 -2.01 6.49
CA LYS A 59 -6.95 -2.16 5.04
C LYS A 59 -8.16 -2.76 4.34
N LEU A 60 -8.70 -3.86 4.87
CA LEU A 60 -9.89 -4.50 4.33
C LEU A 60 -11.10 -3.57 4.35
N SER A 61 -11.33 -2.85 5.45
CA SER A 61 -12.42 -1.90 5.57
C SER A 61 -12.33 -0.76 4.53
N ILE A 62 -11.12 -0.24 4.28
CA ILE A 62 -10.88 0.78 3.25
C ILE A 62 -11.19 0.23 1.85
N ASP A 63 -10.70 -0.99 1.52
CA ASP A 63 -10.98 -1.60 0.23
C ASP A 63 -12.48 -1.85 0.02
N ILE A 64 -13.16 -2.31 1.05
CA ILE A 64 -14.60 -2.56 0.99
C ILE A 64 -15.37 -1.23 0.79
N LYS A 65 -15.09 -0.19 1.59
CA LYS A 65 -15.73 1.13 1.48
C LYS A 65 -15.54 1.77 0.09
N ASN A 66 -14.40 1.53 -0.53
CA ASN A 66 -14.08 2.07 -1.85
C ASN A 66 -14.50 1.16 -3.02
N GLY A 67 -15.28 0.11 -2.76
CA GLY A 67 -15.76 -0.81 -3.80
C GLY A 67 -14.65 -1.64 -4.46
N ARG A 68 -13.50 -1.79 -3.80
CA ARG A 68 -12.35 -2.54 -4.32
C ARG A 68 -12.25 -3.97 -3.81
N TYR A 69 -13.23 -4.41 -3.05
CA TYR A 69 -13.28 -5.80 -2.61
C TYR A 69 -13.43 -6.74 -3.81
N VAL A 70 -12.55 -7.74 -3.89
CA VAL A 70 -12.61 -8.78 -4.92
C VAL A 70 -12.89 -10.10 -4.24
N PHE A 71 -13.95 -10.79 -4.69
CA PHE A 71 -14.22 -12.17 -4.28
C PHE A 71 -13.08 -13.08 -4.76
N ASN A 72 -12.35 -13.67 -3.84
CA ASN A 72 -11.16 -14.48 -4.11
C ASN A 72 -11.34 -15.97 -3.77
N GLY A 73 -12.57 -16.40 -3.51
CA GLY A 73 -12.88 -17.79 -3.17
C GLY A 73 -12.50 -18.20 -1.73
N GLN A 74 -11.89 -17.34 -0.93
CA GLN A 74 -11.61 -17.67 0.47
C GLN A 74 -12.90 -17.74 1.28
N PRO A 75 -13.20 -18.86 1.95
CA PRO A 75 -14.44 -19.01 2.70
C PRO A 75 -14.41 -18.26 4.03
N ILE A 76 -15.58 -17.93 4.54
CA ILE A 76 -15.83 -17.77 5.96
C ILE A 76 -16.07 -19.17 6.51
N ILE A 77 -15.41 -19.56 7.57
CA ILE A 77 -15.51 -20.93 8.12
C ILE A 77 -16.12 -20.86 9.51
N ARG A 78 -17.17 -21.65 9.75
CA ARG A 78 -17.75 -21.91 11.06
C ARG A 78 -17.89 -23.41 11.29
N ASP A 79 -18.17 -23.82 12.51
CA ASP A 79 -18.60 -25.18 12.83
C ASP A 79 -20.12 -25.29 12.98
N GLU A 80 -20.63 -26.50 13.18
CA GLU A 80 -22.06 -26.80 13.38
C GLU A 80 -22.60 -26.15 14.68
N SER A 81 -21.74 -25.92 15.70
CA SER A 81 -22.11 -25.23 16.93
C SER A 81 -22.24 -23.71 16.71
N GLY A 82 -21.92 -23.22 15.53
CA GLY A 82 -21.98 -21.81 15.18
C GLY A 82 -20.73 -21.02 15.51
N TYR A 83 -19.67 -21.63 16.05
CA TYR A 83 -18.41 -20.93 16.32
C TYR A 83 -17.71 -20.56 15.02
N LEU A 84 -17.36 -19.28 14.89
CA LEU A 84 -16.58 -18.76 13.77
C LEU A 84 -15.13 -19.25 13.90
N ARG A 85 -14.62 -19.98 12.91
CA ARG A 85 -13.27 -20.54 12.86
C ARG A 85 -12.33 -19.71 11.99
N ASP A 86 -12.79 -19.17 10.86
CA ASP A 86 -12.02 -18.21 10.04
C ASP A 86 -12.92 -17.14 9.43
N GLY A 87 -12.30 -15.99 9.08
CA GLY A 87 -12.96 -14.87 8.43
C GLY A 87 -13.33 -13.71 9.34
N GLN A 88 -12.95 -13.72 10.64
CA GLN A 88 -13.27 -12.64 11.59
C GLN A 88 -12.88 -11.25 11.09
N HIS A 89 -11.67 -11.09 10.52
CA HIS A 89 -11.21 -9.79 10.00
C HIS A 89 -12.08 -9.28 8.86
N ARG A 90 -12.52 -10.18 7.95
CA ARG A 90 -13.41 -9.83 6.84
C ARG A 90 -14.79 -9.41 7.32
N LEU A 91 -15.38 -10.17 8.23
CA LEU A 91 -16.71 -9.85 8.77
C LEU A 91 -16.71 -8.53 9.54
N ILE A 92 -15.68 -8.28 10.36
CA ILE A 92 -15.55 -7.01 11.09
C ILE A 92 -15.31 -5.85 10.11
N ALA A 93 -14.47 -6.04 9.07
CA ALA A 93 -14.26 -5.01 8.06
C ALA A 93 -15.54 -4.69 7.26
N ILE A 94 -16.38 -5.69 6.97
CA ILE A 94 -17.69 -5.50 6.34
C ILE A 94 -18.62 -4.71 7.28
N LYS A 95 -18.63 -5.04 8.57
CA LYS A 95 -19.39 -4.29 9.59
C LYS A 95 -18.94 -2.82 9.66
N GLU A 96 -17.63 -2.55 9.73
CA GLU A 96 -17.08 -1.19 9.75
C GLU A 96 -17.30 -0.42 8.43
N ALA A 97 -17.45 -1.14 7.32
CA ALA A 97 -17.80 -0.55 6.04
C ALA A 97 -19.30 -0.25 5.86
N GLY A 98 -20.14 -0.49 6.88
CA GLY A 98 -21.57 -0.23 6.83
C GLY A 98 -22.39 -1.37 6.23
N TYR A 99 -21.92 -2.60 6.31
CA TYR A 99 -22.59 -3.82 5.85
C TYR A 99 -22.95 -3.82 4.35
N PRO A 100 -22.03 -3.51 3.45
CA PRO A 100 -22.31 -3.62 2.02
C PRO A 100 -22.66 -5.05 1.63
N ALA A 101 -23.46 -5.20 0.58
CA ALA A 101 -23.82 -6.49 0.02
C ALA A 101 -22.62 -7.10 -0.75
N ILE A 102 -21.89 -8.01 -0.10
CA ILE A 102 -20.68 -8.63 -0.63
C ILE A 102 -20.89 -10.14 -0.77
N PRO A 103 -20.50 -10.76 -1.91
CA PRO A 103 -20.53 -12.19 -2.07
C PRO A 103 -19.46 -12.86 -1.20
N LEU A 104 -19.83 -13.90 -0.47
CA LEU A 104 -18.96 -14.73 0.35
C LEU A 104 -19.26 -16.21 0.17
N LEU A 105 -18.24 -17.02 0.36
CA LEU A 105 -18.38 -18.47 0.51
C LEU A 105 -18.44 -18.79 2.00
N LEU A 106 -19.48 -19.43 2.48
CA LEU A 106 -19.63 -19.88 3.86
C LEU A 106 -19.44 -21.40 3.90
N VAL A 107 -18.47 -21.88 4.65
CA VAL A 107 -18.23 -23.29 4.92
C VAL A 107 -18.61 -23.57 6.37
N THR A 108 -19.48 -24.57 6.58
CA THR A 108 -19.78 -25.08 7.92
C THR A 108 -19.14 -26.46 8.07
N LEU A 109 -18.16 -26.58 8.96
CA LEU A 109 -17.51 -27.85 9.29
C LEU A 109 -18.43 -28.70 10.15
N LYS A 110 -18.50 -29.99 9.84
CA LYS A 110 -19.26 -31.01 10.55
C LYS A 110 -18.31 -32.04 11.15
N GLY A 111 -18.76 -32.73 12.19
CA GLY A 111 -18.02 -33.78 12.82
C GLY A 111 -17.71 -33.54 14.31
N ASP A 112 -16.90 -34.41 14.88
CA ASP A 112 -16.53 -34.27 16.28
C ASP A 112 -15.60 -33.07 16.54
N GLN A 113 -15.58 -32.60 17.78
CA GLN A 113 -14.82 -31.42 18.20
C GLN A 113 -13.31 -31.57 17.95
N SER A 114 -12.76 -32.80 18.11
CA SER A 114 -11.33 -33.05 17.89
C SER A 114 -10.94 -32.87 16.41
N HIS A 115 -11.78 -33.35 15.51
CA HIS A 115 -11.58 -33.17 14.06
C HIS A 115 -11.64 -31.69 13.66
N ILE A 116 -12.61 -30.97 14.20
CA ILE A 116 -12.80 -29.53 13.95
C ILE A 116 -11.59 -28.74 14.45
N GLU A 117 -11.06 -29.03 15.63
CA GLU A 117 -9.87 -28.39 16.19
C GLU A 117 -8.61 -28.67 15.36
N GLN A 118 -8.39 -29.91 14.94
CA GLN A 118 -7.30 -30.26 14.03
C GLN A 118 -7.39 -29.54 12.69
N ALA A 119 -8.58 -29.38 12.14
CA ALA A 119 -8.79 -28.62 10.91
C ALA A 119 -8.47 -27.14 11.14
N TYR A 120 -8.89 -26.56 12.25
CA TYR A 120 -8.60 -25.18 12.64
C TYR A 120 -7.10 -24.90 12.74
N ASP A 121 -6.34 -25.77 13.41
CA ASP A 121 -4.89 -25.62 13.59
C ASP A 121 -4.12 -25.60 12.25
N ARG A 122 -4.72 -26.16 11.19
CA ARG A 122 -4.12 -26.23 9.84
C ARG A 122 -4.55 -25.11 8.89
N MET A 123 -5.50 -24.25 9.27
CA MET A 123 -6.03 -23.22 8.37
C MET A 123 -5.04 -22.13 8.01
N ASP A 124 -4.12 -21.76 8.88
CA ASP A 124 -3.22 -20.60 8.74
C ASP A 124 -1.77 -20.96 8.37
N ILE A 125 -1.50 -22.19 7.90
CA ILE A 125 -0.14 -22.65 7.56
C ILE A 125 0.45 -21.90 6.35
N ASN A 126 -0.38 -21.37 5.46
CA ASN A 126 0.07 -20.72 4.23
C ASN A 126 0.43 -19.26 4.44
N LYS A 127 1.70 -18.94 4.22
CA LYS A 127 2.19 -17.55 4.25
C LYS A 127 1.63 -16.76 3.06
N SER A 128 0.92 -15.67 3.33
CA SER A 128 0.42 -14.78 2.28
C SER A 128 1.58 -14.15 1.48
N ARG A 129 1.40 -14.05 0.14
CA ARG A 129 2.37 -13.37 -0.73
C ARG A 129 2.50 -11.89 -0.36
N THR A 130 3.73 -11.40 -0.33
CA THR A 130 3.99 -9.96 -0.17
C THR A 130 3.58 -9.19 -1.42
N TYR A 131 3.40 -7.88 -1.30
CA TYR A 131 3.07 -7.03 -2.45
C TYR A 131 4.12 -7.13 -3.57
N SER A 132 5.42 -7.14 -3.25
CA SER A 132 6.47 -7.33 -4.25
C SER A 132 6.39 -8.69 -4.97
N GLN A 133 6.12 -9.77 -4.23
CA GLN A 133 5.93 -11.10 -4.85
C GLN A 133 4.73 -11.15 -5.81
N ARG A 134 3.69 -10.37 -5.54
CA ARG A 134 2.57 -10.25 -6.50
C ARG A 134 2.95 -9.50 -7.77
N LEU A 135 3.80 -8.47 -7.68
CA LEU A 135 4.35 -7.77 -8.84
C LEU A 135 5.29 -8.68 -9.65
N GLU A 136 6.16 -9.45 -8.97
CA GLU A 136 7.03 -10.45 -9.61
C GLU A 136 6.20 -11.49 -10.39
N HIS A 137 5.13 -11.99 -9.79
CA HIS A 137 4.23 -12.95 -10.45
C HIS A 137 3.52 -12.36 -11.69
N LYS A 138 3.32 -11.04 -11.73
CA LYS A 138 2.79 -10.32 -12.91
C LYS A 138 3.87 -10.04 -13.98
N GLY A 139 5.10 -10.52 -13.79
CA GLY A 139 6.21 -10.31 -14.72
C GLY A 139 6.76 -8.89 -14.74
N ILE A 140 6.59 -8.13 -13.65
CA ILE A 140 7.05 -6.75 -13.57
C ILE A 140 8.54 -6.73 -13.18
N ASP A 141 9.37 -6.18 -14.06
CA ASP A 141 10.79 -5.95 -13.79
C ASP A 141 10.98 -5.00 -12.62
N HIS A 142 12.08 -5.16 -11.88
CA HIS A 142 12.36 -4.36 -10.68
C HIS A 142 11.24 -4.39 -9.62
N ALA A 143 10.42 -5.44 -9.55
CA ALA A 143 9.21 -5.54 -8.72
C ALA A 143 9.43 -5.13 -7.25
N LYS A 144 10.56 -5.51 -6.61
CA LYS A 144 10.89 -5.11 -5.24
C LYS A 144 11.08 -3.61 -5.10
N THR A 145 11.80 -3.02 -6.05
CA THR A 145 12.05 -1.57 -6.09
C THR A 145 10.77 -0.80 -6.35
N ILE A 146 9.98 -1.24 -7.33
CA ILE A 146 8.69 -0.63 -7.67
C ILE A 146 7.72 -0.71 -6.48
N ALA A 147 7.65 -1.87 -5.81
CA ALA A 147 6.85 -2.01 -4.60
C ALA A 147 7.28 -1.04 -3.50
N ALA A 148 8.59 -0.87 -3.32
CA ALA A 148 9.13 0.08 -2.35
C ALA A 148 8.83 1.53 -2.73
N LEU A 149 9.00 1.94 -3.99
CA LEU A 149 8.69 3.28 -4.48
C LEU A 149 7.21 3.62 -4.29
N ARG A 150 6.30 2.75 -4.74
CA ARG A 150 4.85 2.92 -4.57
C ARG A 150 4.47 3.13 -3.11
N LYS A 151 5.05 2.30 -2.23
CA LYS A 151 4.85 2.42 -0.79
C LYS A 151 5.39 3.74 -0.23
N LYS A 152 6.60 4.16 -0.65
CA LYS A 152 7.24 5.37 -0.14
C LYS A 152 6.55 6.66 -0.59
N ILE A 153 5.98 6.69 -1.79
CA ILE A 153 5.19 7.83 -2.28
C ILE A 153 4.02 8.13 -1.33
N THR A 154 3.39 7.12 -0.72
CA THR A 154 2.29 7.34 0.24
C THR A 154 2.71 8.10 1.49
N TYR A 155 4.01 8.10 1.83
CA TYR A 155 4.52 8.75 3.04
C TYR A 155 4.46 10.27 2.99
N ILE A 156 4.25 10.87 1.81
CA ILE A 156 4.09 12.33 1.68
C ILE A 156 2.94 12.85 2.55
N LYS A 157 1.89 12.05 2.76
CA LYS A 157 0.74 12.40 3.61
C LYS A 157 1.13 12.65 5.07
N THR A 158 2.18 11.99 5.53
CA THR A 158 2.70 12.10 6.90
C THR A 158 4.04 12.83 6.97
N ALA A 159 4.40 13.55 5.90
CA ALA A 159 5.72 14.16 5.76
C ALA A 159 6.88 13.19 6.07
N PHE A 160 6.73 11.92 5.70
CA PHE A 160 7.69 10.84 5.94
C PHE A 160 7.96 10.50 7.42
N ASN A 161 7.19 11.03 8.35
CA ASN A 161 7.39 10.81 9.79
C ASN A 161 6.81 9.47 10.26
N THR A 162 5.66 9.06 9.72
CA THR A 162 5.00 7.81 10.09
C THR A 162 4.61 7.00 8.86
N PHE A 163 4.44 5.69 9.07
CA PHE A 163 4.00 4.79 8.02
C PHE A 163 2.46 4.82 7.89
N PRO A 164 1.89 5.30 6.77
CA PRO A 164 0.45 5.24 6.57
C PRO A 164 0.01 3.78 6.36
N VAL A 165 -1.07 3.39 7.03
CA VAL A 165 -1.68 2.06 6.85
C VAL A 165 -2.67 2.14 5.70
N VAL A 166 -2.24 1.65 4.54
CA VAL A 166 -3.06 1.62 3.33
C VAL A 166 -3.12 0.20 2.75
N PRO A 167 -4.21 -0.17 2.08
CA PRO A 167 -4.31 -1.44 1.35
C PRO A 167 -3.40 -1.44 0.11
N ASP A 168 -3.13 -2.64 -0.41
CA ASP A 168 -2.25 -2.81 -1.58
C ASP A 168 -2.86 -2.23 -2.87
N SER A 169 -4.19 -2.13 -2.94
CA SER A 169 -4.90 -1.46 -4.04
C SER A 169 -4.50 0.02 -4.18
N VAL A 170 -4.21 0.71 -3.08
CA VAL A 170 -3.69 2.09 -3.11
C VAL A 170 -2.30 2.13 -3.75
N TYR A 171 -1.45 1.12 -3.50
CA TYR A 171 -0.15 1.04 -4.18
C TYR A 171 -0.28 0.78 -5.68
N ASP A 172 -1.32 0.06 -6.11
CA ASP A 172 -1.61 -0.14 -7.54
C ASP A 172 -2.12 1.15 -8.18
N GLU A 173 -2.99 1.92 -7.52
CA GLU A 173 -3.41 3.25 -7.99
C GLU A 173 -2.22 4.21 -8.12
N ILE A 174 -1.33 4.25 -7.12
CA ILE A 174 -0.08 5.02 -7.19
C ILE A 174 0.79 4.54 -8.37
N GLY A 175 0.88 3.23 -8.59
CA GLY A 175 1.61 2.69 -9.73
C GLY A 175 1.07 3.14 -11.08
N GLN A 176 -0.24 3.36 -11.20
CA GLN A 176 -0.87 3.92 -12.41
C GLN A 176 -0.59 5.44 -12.52
N MET A 177 -0.74 6.18 -11.41
CA MET A 177 -0.52 7.63 -11.39
C MET A 177 0.92 8.03 -11.70
N TYR A 178 1.89 7.24 -11.26
CA TYR A 178 3.33 7.51 -11.36
C TYR A 178 4.04 6.57 -12.34
N ALA A 179 3.34 6.03 -13.34
CA ALA A 179 3.90 5.00 -14.22
C ALA A 179 5.22 5.45 -14.85
N TYR A 180 5.27 6.64 -15.43
CA TYR A 180 6.44 7.20 -16.09
C TYR A 180 7.58 7.50 -15.11
N GLU A 181 7.28 8.13 -13.98
CA GLU A 181 8.27 8.49 -12.98
C GLU A 181 8.89 7.24 -12.35
N ILE A 182 8.08 6.24 -12.02
CA ILE A 182 8.54 4.98 -11.41
C ILE A 182 9.39 4.18 -12.41
N GLU A 183 8.98 4.09 -13.67
CA GLU A 183 9.73 3.40 -14.72
C GLU A 183 11.13 4.00 -14.90
N ALA A 184 11.21 5.33 -14.95
CA ALA A 184 12.48 6.04 -15.10
C ALA A 184 13.38 5.97 -13.84
N VAL A 185 12.79 5.96 -12.64
CA VAL A 185 13.52 6.01 -11.35
C VAL A 185 13.90 4.63 -10.83
N ALA A 186 13.12 3.58 -11.10
CA ALA A 186 13.37 2.25 -10.53
C ALA A 186 14.76 1.69 -10.85
N PRO A 187 15.32 1.82 -12.07
CA PRO A 187 16.68 1.38 -12.38
C PRO A 187 17.78 2.15 -11.63
N LEU A 188 17.48 3.38 -11.18
CA LEU A 188 18.44 4.21 -10.45
C LEU A 188 18.54 3.82 -8.97
N VAL A 189 17.51 3.14 -8.43
CA VAL A 189 17.46 2.73 -7.02
C VAL A 189 18.36 1.50 -6.82
N ASN A 190 19.57 1.75 -6.36
CA ASN A 190 20.56 0.73 -6.03
C ASN A 190 21.59 1.30 -5.02
N ASN A 191 22.73 0.68 -4.87
CA ASN A 191 23.83 1.03 -3.96
C ASN A 191 23.91 2.52 -3.58
N GLY A 192 23.41 2.86 -2.40
CA GLY A 192 23.41 4.22 -1.87
C GLY A 192 22.20 5.08 -2.23
N PHE A 193 21.57 4.89 -3.38
CA PHE A 193 20.33 5.58 -3.77
C PHE A 193 19.10 4.76 -3.37
N THR A 194 18.50 5.11 -2.26
CA THR A 194 17.42 4.33 -1.63
C THR A 194 16.05 4.61 -2.23
N ALA A 195 15.06 3.76 -1.92
CA ALA A 195 13.68 3.97 -2.36
C ALA A 195 13.04 5.27 -1.78
N ASP A 196 13.49 5.76 -0.63
CA ASP A 196 13.04 7.06 -0.10
C ASP A 196 13.54 8.21 -0.97
N MET A 197 14.78 8.13 -1.44
CA MET A 197 15.38 9.09 -2.37
C MET A 197 14.67 9.02 -3.74
N GLY A 198 14.40 7.81 -4.23
CA GLY A 198 13.64 7.61 -5.46
C GLY A 198 12.21 8.16 -5.39
N ALA A 199 11.55 8.01 -4.24
CA ALA A 199 10.22 8.60 -4.04
C ALA A 199 10.26 10.13 -4.06
N ALA A 200 11.33 10.77 -3.56
CA ALA A 200 11.53 12.22 -3.68
C ALA A 200 11.59 12.64 -5.16
N VAL A 201 12.34 11.90 -5.98
CA VAL A 201 12.41 12.16 -7.43
C VAL A 201 11.04 12.04 -8.08
N CYS A 202 10.32 10.94 -7.85
CA CYS A 202 8.98 10.74 -8.42
C CYS A 202 8.02 11.87 -8.04
N LEU A 203 8.01 12.28 -6.76
CA LEU A 203 7.10 13.31 -6.25
C LEU A 203 7.44 14.70 -6.79
N VAL A 204 8.72 15.09 -6.80
CA VAL A 204 9.14 16.38 -7.36
C VAL A 204 8.88 16.43 -8.86
N ALA A 205 9.26 15.37 -9.60
CA ALA A 205 9.03 15.27 -11.03
C ALA A 205 7.54 15.36 -11.38
N LYS A 206 6.68 14.67 -10.63
CA LYS A 206 5.22 14.71 -10.83
C LYS A 206 4.65 16.09 -10.58
N ALA A 207 5.07 16.75 -9.50
CA ALA A 207 4.59 18.08 -9.13
C ALA A 207 5.03 19.18 -10.12
N THR A 208 6.19 19.01 -10.75
CA THR A 208 6.79 20.03 -11.63
C THR A 208 6.66 19.74 -13.13
N GLY A 209 6.41 18.49 -13.51
CA GLY A 209 6.52 18.03 -14.90
C GLY A 209 7.96 17.86 -15.41
N CYS A 210 8.98 18.07 -14.55
CA CYS A 210 10.40 18.12 -14.93
C CYS A 210 11.12 16.78 -14.68
N LEU A 211 10.56 15.66 -15.17
CA LEU A 211 11.15 14.33 -14.93
C LEU A 211 12.57 14.21 -15.45
N ASN A 212 12.83 14.65 -16.69
CA ASN A 212 14.13 14.54 -17.32
C ASN A 212 15.21 15.31 -16.55
N ASP A 213 14.91 16.53 -16.13
CA ASP A 213 15.86 17.35 -15.35
C ASP A 213 16.16 16.70 -14.00
N CYS A 214 15.13 16.17 -13.32
CA CYS A 214 15.33 15.41 -12.08
C CYS A 214 16.21 14.18 -12.28
N ILE A 215 16.02 13.44 -13.36
CA ILE A 215 16.84 12.25 -13.71
C ILE A 215 18.29 12.63 -13.99
N GLU A 216 18.52 13.70 -14.76
CA GLU A 216 19.88 14.15 -15.07
C GLU A 216 20.64 14.62 -13.83
N ILE A 217 19.98 15.35 -12.91
CA ILE A 217 20.56 15.72 -11.61
C ILE A 217 20.97 14.46 -10.83
N VAL A 218 20.11 13.43 -10.79
CA VAL A 218 20.42 12.17 -10.07
C VAL A 218 21.57 11.40 -10.75
N LYS A 219 21.56 11.32 -12.07
CA LYS A 219 22.65 10.63 -12.82
C LYS A 219 23.99 11.33 -12.61
N SER A 220 24.04 12.64 -12.72
CA SER A 220 25.24 13.43 -12.46
C SER A 220 25.73 13.25 -11.02
N ALA A 221 24.82 13.25 -10.04
CA ALA A 221 25.16 12.99 -8.64
C ALA A 221 25.72 11.57 -8.43
N LYS A 222 25.21 10.58 -9.15
CA LYS A 222 25.69 9.19 -9.05
C LYS A 222 27.02 8.98 -9.76
N ALA A 223 27.22 9.61 -10.89
CA ALA A 223 28.50 9.56 -11.61
C ALA A 223 29.64 10.20 -10.80
N GLY A 224 29.35 11.25 -10.05
CA GLY A 224 30.29 11.87 -9.10
C GLY A 224 31.44 12.60 -9.75
N GLU A 225 31.47 12.71 -11.08
CA GLU A 225 32.57 13.30 -11.82
C GLU A 225 32.39 14.79 -12.04
N MET A 226 33.43 15.57 -11.78
CA MET A 226 33.55 17.02 -12.07
C MET A 226 32.43 17.91 -11.52
N LEU A 227 31.78 17.52 -10.42
CA LEU A 227 30.72 18.31 -9.80
C LEU A 227 31.28 19.55 -9.11
N LYS A 228 30.72 20.71 -9.42
CA LYS A 228 31.06 21.94 -8.73
C LYS A 228 30.58 21.87 -7.27
N ILE A 229 31.43 22.34 -6.34
CA ILE A 229 31.08 22.47 -4.92
C ILE A 229 29.86 23.37 -4.82
N SER A 230 28.94 23.04 -3.92
CA SER A 230 27.69 23.80 -3.67
C SER A 230 26.60 23.67 -4.73
N THR A 231 26.70 22.68 -5.62
CA THR A 231 25.58 22.34 -6.50
C THR A 231 24.68 21.27 -5.85
N PRO A 232 23.41 21.17 -6.29
CA PRO A 232 22.50 20.11 -5.85
C PRO A 232 23.06 18.72 -6.08
N GLU A 233 23.66 18.49 -7.23
CA GLU A 233 24.27 17.22 -7.62
C GLU A 233 25.42 16.83 -6.69
N HIS A 234 26.31 17.76 -6.36
CA HIS A 234 27.42 17.54 -5.45
C HIS A 234 26.95 17.20 -4.03
N THR A 235 25.92 17.89 -3.56
CA THR A 235 25.33 17.60 -2.24
C THR A 235 24.63 16.25 -2.23
N MET A 236 23.89 15.92 -3.29
CA MET A 236 23.23 14.62 -3.45
C MET A 236 24.25 13.48 -3.55
N MET A 237 25.36 13.66 -4.27
CA MET A 237 26.47 12.71 -4.36
C MET A 237 27.01 12.35 -2.96
N LYS A 238 27.22 13.33 -2.11
CA LYS A 238 27.71 13.10 -0.72
C LYS A 238 26.77 12.22 0.07
N ILE A 239 25.47 12.36 -0.14
CA ILE A 239 24.45 11.56 0.56
C ILE A 239 24.43 10.13 0.00
N ILE A 240 24.42 9.97 -1.33
CA ILE A 240 24.45 8.68 -2.01
C ILE A 240 25.69 7.89 -1.57
N ASN A 241 26.85 8.53 -1.55
CA ASN A 241 28.13 7.89 -1.19
C ASN A 241 28.36 7.81 0.33
N LYS A 242 27.37 8.20 1.15
CA LYS A 242 27.48 8.21 2.61
C LYS A 242 28.67 8.99 3.17
N THR A 243 29.18 9.94 2.40
CA THR A 243 30.33 10.78 2.80
C THR A 243 29.93 11.90 3.78
N ILE A 244 28.65 12.24 3.84
CA ILE A 244 28.13 13.10 4.89
C ILE A 244 27.97 12.26 6.16
N ARG A 245 28.76 12.56 7.18
CA ARG A 245 28.55 12.03 8.53
C ARG A 245 27.27 12.65 9.09
N LEU A 246 26.19 11.89 9.03
CA LEU A 246 24.94 12.29 9.67
C LEU A 246 25.18 12.40 11.18
N ARG A 247 24.83 13.53 11.77
CA ARG A 247 24.79 13.62 13.24
C ARG A 247 23.76 12.62 13.73
N ALA A 248 24.18 11.67 14.55
CA ALA A 248 23.33 10.62 15.08
C ALA A 248 22.05 11.17 15.75
N SER A 249 22.14 12.37 16.34
CA SER A 249 21.03 13.09 16.94
C SER A 249 19.96 13.54 15.93
N GLU A 250 20.36 14.00 14.74
CA GLU A 250 19.45 14.48 13.69
C GLU A 250 18.73 13.31 13.02
N VAL A 251 19.46 12.23 12.73
CA VAL A 251 18.87 10.99 12.17
C VAL A 251 17.92 10.33 13.18
N LYS A 252 18.24 10.37 14.47
CA LYS A 252 17.40 9.80 15.52
C LYS A 252 16.11 10.61 15.72
N LYS A 253 16.17 11.93 15.53
CA LYS A 253 15.01 12.83 15.67
C LYS A 253 14.05 12.75 14.47
N ALA A 254 14.57 12.73 13.25
CA ALA A 254 13.76 12.76 12.01
C ALA A 254 13.44 11.38 11.44
N GLY A 255 14.19 10.33 11.83
CA GLY A 255 14.18 9.03 11.17
C GLY A 255 14.94 9.04 9.83
N ARG A 256 15.63 7.93 9.52
CA ARG A 256 16.49 7.83 8.32
C ARG A 256 15.72 8.05 7.02
N ASN A 257 14.49 7.57 6.94
CA ASN A 257 13.66 7.68 5.74
C ASN A 257 13.29 9.13 5.44
N SER A 258 12.84 9.86 6.46
CA SER A 258 12.50 11.28 6.38
C SER A 258 13.71 12.11 5.97
N TYR A 259 14.87 11.83 6.55
CA TYR A 259 16.13 12.48 6.23
C TYR A 259 16.53 12.29 4.76
N ASN A 260 16.58 11.04 4.28
CA ASN A 260 16.97 10.72 2.91
C ASN A 260 16.02 11.36 1.89
N PHE A 261 14.73 11.28 2.14
CA PHE A 261 13.71 11.93 1.33
C PHE A 261 13.92 13.45 1.26
N ALA A 262 13.96 14.10 2.42
CA ALA A 262 14.04 15.57 2.52
C ALA A 262 15.27 16.12 1.81
N THR A 263 16.41 15.49 2.02
CA THR A 263 17.67 15.97 1.42
C THR A 263 17.63 15.90 -0.11
N VAL A 264 17.15 14.80 -0.68
CA VAL A 264 17.03 14.66 -2.13
C VAL A 264 15.96 15.60 -2.70
N ALA A 265 14.79 15.67 -2.06
CA ALA A 265 13.72 16.57 -2.51
C ALA A 265 14.18 18.04 -2.51
N ASN A 266 14.77 18.52 -1.42
CA ASN A 266 15.25 19.90 -1.34
C ASN A 266 16.42 20.18 -2.30
N ALA A 267 17.28 19.20 -2.58
CA ALA A 267 18.34 19.34 -3.59
C ALA A 267 17.74 19.47 -5.01
N LEU A 268 16.77 18.64 -5.36
CA LEU A 268 16.08 18.71 -6.65
C LEU A 268 15.34 20.04 -6.81
N ILE A 269 14.61 20.47 -5.78
CA ILE A 269 13.90 21.76 -5.78
C ILE A 269 14.88 22.92 -6.00
N ALA A 270 16.02 22.92 -5.34
CA ALA A 270 17.06 23.93 -5.51
C ALA A 270 17.64 23.90 -6.93
N GLY A 271 17.91 22.71 -7.48
CA GLY A 271 18.41 22.54 -8.86
C GLY A 271 17.46 23.08 -9.91
N LEU A 272 16.17 22.72 -9.81
CA LEU A 272 15.14 23.20 -10.71
C LEU A 272 14.91 24.74 -10.63
N GLN A 273 15.24 25.34 -9.49
CA GLN A 273 15.19 26.80 -9.28
C GLN A 273 16.50 27.51 -9.63
N GLY A 274 17.53 26.80 -10.10
CA GLY A 274 18.86 27.38 -10.38
C GLY A 274 19.58 27.88 -9.13
N LYS A 275 19.24 27.38 -7.94
CA LYS A 275 19.80 27.83 -6.66
C LYS A 275 21.00 27.00 -6.25
N HIS A 276 21.96 27.64 -5.57
CA HIS A 276 23.03 26.92 -4.88
C HIS A 276 22.49 26.11 -3.70
N TYR A 277 23.03 24.91 -3.51
CA TYR A 277 22.64 23.99 -2.44
C TYR A 277 23.87 23.54 -1.64
N VAL A 278 24.30 24.39 -0.74
CA VAL A 278 25.58 24.21 0.01
C VAL A 278 25.41 23.28 1.21
N THR A 279 24.31 23.43 1.93
CA THR A 279 24.03 22.70 3.16
C THR A 279 22.81 21.83 2.96
N PRO A 280 22.87 20.51 3.24
CA PRO A 280 21.71 19.66 3.15
C PRO A 280 20.56 20.16 4.03
N ASP A 281 19.41 20.38 3.44
CA ASP A 281 18.18 20.71 4.15
C ASP A 281 17.39 19.42 4.39
N HIS A 282 17.18 19.09 5.65
CA HIS A 282 16.56 17.83 6.09
C HIS A 282 15.11 17.98 6.52
N ASP A 283 14.52 19.16 6.31
CA ASP A 283 13.13 19.41 6.69
C ASP A 283 12.17 18.75 5.70
N SER A 284 11.65 17.57 6.09
CA SER A 284 10.68 16.83 5.30
C SER A 284 9.32 17.54 5.22
N ASN A 285 8.92 18.29 6.25
CA ASN A 285 7.68 19.05 6.22
C ASN A 285 7.74 20.17 5.18
N LYS A 286 8.88 20.88 5.11
CA LYS A 286 9.13 21.90 4.11
C LYS A 286 9.09 21.33 2.69
N ALA A 287 9.82 20.22 2.46
CA ALA A 287 9.85 19.56 1.18
C ALA A 287 8.46 19.07 0.74
N CYS A 288 7.72 18.40 1.63
CA CYS A 288 6.38 17.91 1.33
C CYS A 288 5.41 19.06 1.05
N ARG A 289 5.45 20.13 1.84
CA ARG A 289 4.61 21.31 1.61
C ARG A 289 4.86 21.91 0.23
N TRP A 290 6.12 22.15 -0.10
CA TRP A 290 6.48 22.69 -1.42
C TRP A 290 5.98 21.80 -2.57
N ILE A 291 6.14 20.46 -2.47
CA ILE A 291 5.67 19.50 -3.48
C ILE A 291 4.15 19.59 -3.61
N LEU A 292 3.41 19.65 -2.51
CA LEU A 292 1.96 19.72 -2.51
C LEU A 292 1.46 21.06 -3.09
N ASP A 293 2.07 22.18 -2.70
CA ASP A 293 1.74 23.50 -3.21
C ASP A 293 2.02 23.58 -4.72
N LYS A 294 3.16 23.05 -5.16
CA LYS A 294 3.52 23.04 -6.59
C LYS A 294 2.61 22.14 -7.42
N ALA A 295 2.21 21.01 -6.87
CA ALA A 295 1.23 20.12 -7.50
C ALA A 295 -0.15 20.81 -7.64
N LEU A 296 -0.56 21.57 -6.63
CA LEU A 296 -1.79 22.34 -6.66
C LEU A 296 -1.73 23.47 -7.73
N GLU A 297 -0.61 24.19 -7.79
CA GLU A 297 -0.37 25.22 -8.81
C GLU A 297 -0.46 24.66 -10.25
N ASN A 298 0.05 23.44 -10.45
CA ASN A 298 0.06 22.78 -11.75
C ASN A 298 -1.17 21.88 -11.99
N GLU A 299 -2.16 21.91 -11.09
CA GLU A 299 -3.39 21.10 -11.13
C GLU A 299 -3.12 19.58 -11.25
N VAL A 300 -2.04 19.10 -10.62
CA VAL A 300 -1.60 17.69 -10.65
C VAL A 300 -2.00 16.97 -9.39
N ALA A 301 -2.65 15.82 -9.53
CA ALA A 301 -2.93 14.95 -8.39
C ALA A 301 -1.66 14.20 -7.95
N ILE A 302 -1.29 14.33 -6.67
CA ILE A 302 -0.14 13.66 -6.07
C ILE A 302 -0.52 12.31 -5.42
N LEU A 303 -1.74 12.21 -4.91
CA LEU A 303 -2.23 10.99 -4.27
C LEU A 303 -3.61 10.61 -4.83
N PRO A 304 -3.94 9.32 -4.88
CA PRO A 304 -5.25 8.87 -5.32
C PRO A 304 -6.36 9.32 -4.35
N LYS A 305 -7.56 9.54 -4.90
CA LYS A 305 -8.74 9.94 -4.11
C LYS A 305 -9.04 8.98 -2.96
N SER A 306 -8.73 7.70 -3.14
CA SER A 306 -8.89 6.65 -2.13
C SER A 306 -8.05 6.85 -0.86
N MET A 307 -7.05 7.73 -0.90
CA MET A 307 -6.26 8.11 0.29
C MET A 307 -6.86 9.26 1.10
N LYS A 308 -7.98 9.85 0.70
CA LYS A 308 -8.60 10.95 1.46
C LYS A 308 -9.06 10.50 2.84
N ASP A 309 -9.49 9.24 2.96
CA ASP A 309 -10.04 8.65 4.19
C ASP A 309 -9.01 7.87 5.03
N VAL A 310 -7.73 7.95 4.68
CA VAL A 310 -6.62 7.24 5.37
C VAL A 310 -5.97 8.17 6.44
#